data_f8176735e5d1bd709d53b0de630cd757
#
_entry.id   f8176735e5d1bd709d53b0de630cd757
#
_cell.length_a   1.000
_cell.length_b   1.000
_cell.length_c   1.000
_cell.angle_alpha   90.00
_cell.angle_beta   90.00
_cell.angle_gamma   90.00
#
_symmetry.space_group_name_H-M   'P 1'
#
loop_
_entity.id
_entity.type
_entity.pdbx_description
1 polymer ?
#
loop_
_entity_poly.entity_id
_entity_poly.type
_entity_poly.pdbx_seq_one_letter_code
_entity_poly.pdbx_strand_id
1 'polypeptide(L)'
;MAYITTSVEYGIHCLLWLVGDNQRALSSRELAELQGISPSFLAKIFPKLEKAGIVAASEGVRGGYRLARPADEITFLEIIDAIEGHKPLFDCQEVRGRCAVFDDSPPDWAVSGKCAIHAVMLQAEKAMRDALAVQTLGAVATRFGRKAPEGFFGEVNLWMDERMSERTTRSGKPARTKPK
;
A
#
# COMPACT_ATOMS: atom_id res chain seq x y z
N MET A 1 -7.86 -17.09 -2.37
CA MET A 1 -6.91 -15.94 -2.33
C MET A 1 -7.67 -14.71 -1.84
N ALA A 2 -7.05 -13.87 -1.00
CA ALA A 2 -7.67 -12.61 -0.60
C ALA A 2 -7.74 -11.65 -1.80
N TYR A 3 -8.79 -10.85 -1.90
CA TYR A 3 -8.95 -9.81 -2.92
C TYR A 3 -7.92 -8.70 -2.74
N ILE A 4 -7.67 -8.29 -1.49
CA ILE A 4 -6.59 -7.38 -1.10
C ILE A 4 -5.43 -8.23 -0.59
N THR A 5 -4.24 -8.09 -1.19
CA THR A 5 -3.09 -8.96 -0.90
C THR A 5 -2.27 -8.47 0.30
N THR A 6 -1.38 -9.33 0.80
CA THR A 6 -0.37 -8.99 1.82
C THR A 6 0.53 -7.82 1.42
N SER A 7 0.67 -7.53 0.13
CA SER A 7 1.41 -6.34 -0.33
C SER A 7 0.81 -5.04 0.19
N VAL A 8 -0.52 -4.97 0.20
CA VAL A 8 -1.24 -3.79 0.71
C VAL A 8 -1.09 -3.69 2.23
N GLU A 9 -1.25 -4.81 2.95
CA GLU A 9 -1.06 -4.87 4.40
C GLU A 9 0.32 -4.35 4.79
N TYR A 10 1.38 -4.86 4.15
CA TYR A 10 2.76 -4.45 4.41
C TYR A 10 3.00 -2.99 4.04
N GLY A 11 2.44 -2.53 2.92
CA GLY A 11 2.53 -1.14 2.51
C GLY A 11 1.90 -0.20 3.53
N ILE A 12 0.69 -0.49 4.00
CA ILE A 12 -0.02 0.33 4.99
C ILE A 12 0.73 0.37 6.32
N HIS A 13 1.17 -0.79 6.83
CA HIS A 13 1.93 -0.84 8.09
C HIS A 13 3.21 -0.02 8.01
N CYS A 14 3.95 -0.08 6.90
CA CYS A 14 5.15 0.73 6.74
C CYS A 14 4.85 2.23 6.57
N LEU A 15 3.74 2.59 5.91
CA LEU A 15 3.31 3.98 5.80
C LEU A 15 2.93 4.60 7.15
N LEU A 16 2.40 3.82 8.09
CA LEU A 16 2.08 4.30 9.44
C LEU A 16 3.31 4.83 10.19
N TRP A 17 4.50 4.26 9.93
CA TRP A 17 5.76 4.72 10.52
C TRP A 17 6.27 6.05 9.93
N LEU A 18 5.71 6.48 8.81
CA LEU A 18 6.03 7.77 8.18
C LEU A 18 5.07 8.88 8.63
N VAL A 19 4.04 8.55 9.44
CA VAL A 19 3.10 9.53 9.97
C VAL A 19 3.73 10.22 11.19
N GLY A 20 3.70 11.54 11.22
CA GLY A 20 4.11 12.36 12.37
C GLY A 20 5.36 13.20 12.13
N ASP A 21 6.50 12.63 11.77
CA ASP A 21 7.72 13.39 11.49
C ASP A 21 8.00 13.48 9.98
N ASN A 22 7.44 14.49 9.34
CA ASN A 22 7.63 14.74 7.90
C ASN A 22 9.08 15.14 7.51
N GLN A 23 9.96 15.38 8.47
CA GLN A 23 11.36 15.74 8.24
C GLN A 23 12.25 14.50 8.10
N ARG A 24 11.83 13.36 8.62
CA ARG A 24 12.60 12.12 8.62
C ARG A 24 12.32 11.30 7.38
N ALA A 25 13.37 10.97 6.62
CA ALA A 25 13.28 10.05 5.48
C ALA A 25 13.82 8.68 5.89
N LEU A 26 12.98 7.63 5.81
CA LEU A 26 13.33 6.26 6.13
C LEU A 26 13.51 5.45 4.85
N SER A 27 14.58 4.68 4.76
CA SER A 27 14.76 3.77 3.63
C SER A 27 13.76 2.62 3.71
N SER A 28 13.42 2.04 2.55
CA SER A 28 12.57 0.84 2.51
C SER A 28 13.16 -0.33 3.32
N ARG A 29 14.47 -0.36 3.49
CA ARG A 29 15.16 -1.37 4.30
C ARG A 29 14.92 -1.15 5.79
N GLU A 30 15.05 0.08 6.29
CA GLU A 30 14.77 0.42 7.70
C GLU A 30 13.30 0.17 8.06
N LEU A 31 12.39 0.57 7.17
CA LEU A 31 10.96 0.30 7.34
C LEU A 31 10.65 -1.21 7.36
N ALA A 32 11.33 -1.99 6.51
CA ALA A 32 11.18 -3.43 6.47
C ALA A 32 11.72 -4.09 7.74
N GLU A 33 12.87 -3.65 8.24
CA GLU A 33 13.46 -4.13 9.50
C GLU A 33 12.54 -3.81 10.69
N LEU A 34 12.04 -2.59 10.78
CA LEU A 34 11.11 -2.16 11.84
C LEU A 34 9.84 -2.99 11.86
N GLN A 35 9.29 -3.31 10.69
CA GLN A 35 8.03 -4.05 10.57
C GLN A 35 8.23 -5.58 10.53
N GLY A 36 9.46 -6.09 10.49
CA GLY A 36 9.74 -7.51 10.37
C GLY A 36 9.40 -8.10 8.98
N ILE A 37 9.53 -7.31 7.92
CA ILE A 37 9.20 -7.67 6.54
C ILE A 37 10.48 -7.83 5.72
N SER A 38 10.42 -8.63 4.64
CA SER A 38 11.53 -8.75 3.70
C SER A 38 11.83 -7.41 2.99
N PRO A 39 13.06 -6.87 3.09
CA PRO A 39 13.44 -5.64 2.40
C PRO A 39 13.25 -5.71 0.87
N SER A 40 13.51 -6.86 0.25
CA SER A 40 13.32 -7.06 -1.19
C SER A 40 11.86 -7.00 -1.62
N PHE A 41 10.95 -7.35 -0.71
CA PHE A 41 9.51 -7.24 -0.95
C PHE A 41 9.06 -5.78 -0.87
N LEU A 42 9.48 -5.06 0.17
CA LEU A 42 9.10 -3.67 0.36
C LEU A 42 9.68 -2.75 -0.72
N ALA A 43 10.89 -3.06 -1.22
CA ALA A 43 11.50 -2.36 -2.34
C ALA A 43 10.67 -2.39 -3.65
N LYS A 44 9.73 -3.32 -3.79
CA LYS A 44 8.81 -3.39 -4.94
C LYS A 44 7.52 -2.57 -4.71
N ILE A 45 7.19 -2.28 -3.46
CA ILE A 45 5.95 -1.57 -3.07
C ILE A 45 6.17 -0.06 -3.11
N PHE A 46 7.24 0.43 -2.50
CA PHE A 46 7.48 1.86 -2.34
C PHE A 46 7.58 2.66 -3.65
N PRO A 47 8.22 2.15 -4.73
CA PRO A 47 8.21 2.85 -6.02
C PRO A 47 6.79 3.02 -6.62
N LYS A 48 5.86 2.11 -6.32
CA LYS A 48 4.47 2.24 -6.74
C LYS A 48 3.75 3.34 -5.96
N LEU A 49 3.99 3.41 -4.64
CA LEU A 49 3.47 4.47 -3.78
C LEU A 49 4.02 5.84 -4.15
N GLU A 50 5.31 5.92 -4.53
CA GLU A 50 5.95 7.13 -5.03
C GLU A 50 5.32 7.59 -6.36
N LYS A 51 5.15 6.69 -7.31
CA LYS A 51 4.48 6.98 -8.59
C LYS A 51 3.06 7.52 -8.40
N ALA A 52 2.37 7.06 -7.35
CA ALA A 52 1.03 7.53 -6.99
C ALA A 52 1.02 8.82 -6.15
N GLY A 53 2.19 9.42 -5.84
CA GLY A 53 2.28 10.64 -5.03
C GLY A 53 1.88 10.45 -3.56
N ILE A 54 1.95 9.22 -3.04
CA ILE A 54 1.68 8.90 -1.64
C ILE A 54 2.94 9.12 -0.81
N VAL A 55 4.10 8.73 -1.33
CA VAL A 55 5.40 9.02 -0.73
C VAL A 55 6.27 9.78 -1.70
N ALA A 56 7.27 10.49 -1.18
CA ALA A 56 8.34 11.13 -1.92
C ALA A 56 9.67 10.53 -1.50
N ALA A 57 10.50 10.14 -2.49
CA ALA A 57 11.86 9.73 -2.25
C ALA A 57 12.79 10.93 -2.16
N SER A 58 13.82 10.81 -1.33
CA SER A 58 14.98 11.71 -1.31
C SER A 58 16.26 10.92 -1.55
N GLU A 59 17.18 11.50 -2.31
CA GLU A 59 18.45 10.87 -2.66
C GLU A 59 19.54 11.08 -1.61
N GLY A 60 20.63 10.32 -1.74
CA GLY A 60 21.84 10.44 -0.94
C GLY A 60 21.90 9.48 0.26
N VAL A 61 22.97 9.63 1.05
CA VAL A 61 23.27 8.75 2.20
C VAL A 61 22.17 8.80 3.27
N ARG A 62 21.51 9.94 3.41
CA ARG A 62 20.35 10.13 4.31
C ARG A 62 19.02 10.05 3.57
N GLY A 63 19.02 9.62 2.30
CA GLY A 63 17.84 9.49 1.49
C GLY A 63 16.90 8.38 2.02
N GLY A 64 15.69 8.40 1.52
CA GLY A 64 14.64 7.46 1.89
C GLY A 64 13.28 8.00 1.48
N TYR A 65 12.24 7.46 2.05
CA TYR A 65 10.85 7.83 1.78
C TYR A 65 10.27 8.63 2.94
N ARG A 66 9.45 9.61 2.61
CA ARG A 66 8.57 10.35 3.52
C ARG A 66 7.21 10.46 2.87
N LEU A 67 6.17 10.80 3.62
CA LEU A 67 4.88 11.10 3.01
C LEU A 67 5.00 12.32 2.08
N ALA A 68 4.40 12.24 0.90
CA ALA A 68 4.40 13.33 -0.08
C ALA A 68 3.37 14.42 0.26
N ARG A 69 2.37 14.08 1.08
CA ARG A 69 1.27 14.96 1.49
C ARG A 69 0.75 14.56 2.88
N PRO A 70 -0.09 15.36 3.53
CA PRO A 70 -0.62 15.07 4.85
C PRO A 70 -1.30 13.68 4.92
N ALA A 71 -1.07 12.94 6.00
CA ALA A 71 -1.62 11.60 6.18
C ALA A 71 -3.16 11.57 6.17
N ASP A 72 -3.81 12.67 6.57
CA ASP A 72 -5.27 12.81 6.53
C ASP A 72 -5.84 12.97 5.12
N GLU A 73 -4.99 13.25 4.14
CA GLU A 73 -5.34 13.34 2.72
C GLU A 73 -5.04 12.05 1.94
N ILE A 74 -4.44 11.04 2.58
CA ILE A 74 -4.09 9.75 1.97
C ILE A 74 -5.13 8.72 2.39
N THR A 75 -5.95 8.26 1.43
CA THR A 75 -6.99 7.28 1.69
C THR A 75 -6.49 5.85 1.53
N PHE A 76 -7.14 4.92 2.21
CA PHE A 76 -6.86 3.49 2.06
C PHE A 76 -7.11 3.01 0.62
N LEU A 77 -8.11 3.57 -0.04
CA LEU A 77 -8.41 3.26 -1.44
C LEU A 77 -7.24 3.62 -2.35
N GLU A 78 -6.66 4.82 -2.20
CA GLU A 78 -5.50 5.25 -2.99
C GLU A 78 -4.28 4.36 -2.77
N ILE A 79 -4.04 3.93 -1.52
CA ILE A 79 -2.92 3.02 -1.20
C ILE A 79 -3.13 1.67 -1.90
N ILE A 80 -4.35 1.12 -1.84
CA ILE A 80 -4.70 -0.15 -2.47
C ILE A 80 -4.53 -0.04 -3.99
N ASP A 81 -5.11 0.99 -4.61
CA ASP A 81 -5.03 1.20 -6.06
C ASP A 81 -3.58 1.44 -6.52
N ALA A 82 -2.75 2.12 -5.72
CA ALA A 82 -1.33 2.31 -6.01
C ALA A 82 -0.55 1.00 -6.03
N ILE A 83 -0.80 0.11 -5.07
CA ILE A 83 -0.03 -1.14 -4.90
C ILE A 83 -0.52 -2.22 -5.87
N GLU A 84 -1.83 -2.39 -6.00
CA GLU A 84 -2.44 -3.51 -6.74
C GLU A 84 -2.91 -3.13 -8.14
N GLY A 85 -3.14 -1.84 -8.39
CA GLY A 85 -3.91 -1.36 -9.52
C GLY A 85 -5.41 -1.52 -9.30
N HIS A 86 -6.20 -0.89 -10.16
CA HIS A 86 -7.65 -1.07 -10.15
C HIS A 86 -8.00 -2.44 -10.73
N LYS A 87 -8.50 -3.34 -9.89
CA LYS A 87 -8.96 -4.67 -10.28
C LYS A 87 -10.45 -4.78 -10.00
N PRO A 88 -11.26 -5.26 -10.94
CA PRO A 88 -12.68 -5.48 -10.70
C PRO A 88 -12.87 -6.58 -9.64
N LEU A 89 -13.87 -6.42 -8.78
CA LEU A 89 -14.23 -7.43 -7.78
C LEU A 89 -14.72 -8.71 -8.45
N PHE A 90 -15.33 -8.57 -9.63
CA PHE A 90 -15.95 -9.67 -10.37
C PHE A 90 -15.67 -9.55 -11.87
N ASP A 91 -15.07 -10.59 -12.44
CA ASP A 91 -14.83 -10.72 -13.88
C ASP A 91 -15.98 -11.47 -14.54
N CYS A 92 -16.93 -10.73 -15.12
CA CYS A 92 -18.12 -11.28 -15.76
C CYS A 92 -17.75 -11.94 -17.10
N GLN A 93 -17.97 -13.25 -17.20
CA GLN A 93 -17.73 -14.03 -18.41
C GLN A 93 -18.93 -14.06 -19.36
N GLU A 94 -19.99 -13.32 -19.08
CA GLU A 94 -21.23 -13.19 -19.87
C GLU A 94 -21.79 -14.54 -20.34
N VAL A 95 -22.04 -15.42 -19.36
CA VAL A 95 -22.49 -16.80 -19.66
C VAL A 95 -23.99 -16.93 -19.92
N ARG A 96 -24.77 -15.84 -19.88
CA ARG A 96 -26.24 -15.87 -20.00
C ARG A 96 -26.72 -16.53 -21.30
N GLY A 97 -26.04 -16.28 -22.40
CA GLY A 97 -26.37 -16.84 -23.71
C GLY A 97 -25.98 -18.30 -23.90
N ARG A 98 -25.24 -18.89 -22.93
CA ARG A 98 -24.72 -20.27 -23.06
C ARG A 98 -25.64 -21.32 -22.47
N CYS A 99 -26.89 -20.96 -22.15
CA CYS A 99 -27.85 -21.92 -21.61
C CYS A 99 -28.21 -22.97 -22.67
N ALA A 100 -28.07 -24.25 -22.32
CA ALA A 100 -28.26 -25.36 -23.24
C ALA A 100 -29.64 -25.40 -23.90
N VAL A 101 -30.68 -24.84 -23.26
CA VAL A 101 -32.03 -24.78 -23.82
C VAL A 101 -32.22 -23.72 -24.91
N PHE A 102 -31.18 -22.90 -25.18
CA PHE A 102 -31.25 -21.88 -26.22
C PHE A 102 -30.77 -22.37 -27.59
N ASP A 103 -30.22 -23.58 -27.65
CA ASP A 103 -29.76 -24.23 -28.87
C ASP A 103 -28.98 -23.30 -29.80
N ASP A 104 -27.93 -22.66 -29.25
CA ASP A 104 -27.05 -21.62 -29.84
C ASP A 104 -27.77 -20.34 -30.33
N SER A 105 -29.04 -20.15 -30.02
CA SER A 105 -29.86 -18.99 -30.38
C SER A 105 -30.50 -18.37 -29.13
N PRO A 106 -29.72 -17.68 -28.29
CA PRO A 106 -30.26 -17.08 -27.07
C PRO A 106 -31.28 -15.97 -27.41
N PRO A 107 -32.45 -15.95 -26.78
CA PRO A 107 -33.46 -14.92 -27.01
C PRO A 107 -32.98 -13.58 -26.43
N ASP A 108 -33.40 -12.48 -27.05
CA ASP A 108 -32.98 -11.10 -26.68
C ASP A 108 -33.18 -10.82 -25.19
N TRP A 109 -34.27 -11.27 -24.59
CA TRP A 109 -34.51 -11.03 -23.15
C TRP A 109 -33.45 -11.68 -22.25
N ALA A 110 -32.80 -12.76 -22.69
CA ALA A 110 -31.77 -13.45 -21.90
C ALA A 110 -30.41 -12.72 -21.94
N VAL A 111 -30.12 -12.04 -23.03
CA VAL A 111 -28.78 -11.42 -23.27
C VAL A 111 -28.80 -9.90 -23.31
N SER A 112 -29.98 -9.28 -23.47
CA SER A 112 -30.07 -7.82 -23.52
C SER A 112 -29.83 -7.19 -22.14
N GLY A 113 -29.32 -5.95 -22.16
CA GLY A 113 -29.05 -5.16 -20.97
C GLY A 113 -27.96 -5.72 -20.07
N LYS A 114 -27.82 -5.14 -18.91
CA LYS A 114 -26.79 -5.54 -17.92
C LYS A 114 -27.23 -6.83 -17.18
N CYS A 115 -26.34 -7.80 -17.07
CA CYS A 115 -26.57 -8.99 -16.26
C CYS A 115 -26.92 -8.63 -14.81
N ALA A 116 -28.00 -9.17 -14.26
CA ALA A 116 -28.42 -8.88 -12.88
C ALA A 116 -27.36 -9.30 -11.85
N ILE A 117 -26.66 -10.42 -12.07
CA ILE A 117 -25.55 -10.87 -11.22
C ILE A 117 -24.42 -9.87 -11.28
N HIS A 118 -24.04 -9.44 -12.49
CA HIS A 118 -22.99 -8.44 -12.66
C HIS A 118 -23.38 -7.10 -11.99
N ALA A 119 -24.63 -6.67 -12.08
CA ALA A 119 -25.12 -5.47 -11.42
C ALA A 119 -24.94 -5.52 -9.89
N VAL A 120 -25.25 -6.66 -9.27
CA VAL A 120 -25.04 -6.89 -7.82
C VAL A 120 -23.55 -6.81 -7.48
N MET A 121 -22.67 -7.42 -8.27
CA MET A 121 -21.23 -7.40 -8.02
C MET A 121 -20.63 -6.00 -8.19
N LEU A 122 -21.07 -5.22 -9.17
CA LEU A 122 -20.67 -3.81 -9.31
C LEU A 122 -21.13 -2.95 -8.14
N GLN A 123 -22.31 -3.21 -7.59
CA GLN A 123 -22.80 -2.50 -6.40
C GLN A 123 -21.95 -2.85 -5.18
N ALA A 124 -21.58 -4.12 -4.99
CA ALA A 124 -20.71 -4.57 -3.91
C ALA A 124 -19.31 -3.94 -4.03
N GLU A 125 -18.73 -3.92 -5.24
CA GLU A 125 -17.46 -3.26 -5.50
C GLU A 125 -17.50 -1.78 -5.13
N LYS A 126 -18.56 -1.08 -5.60
CA LYS A 126 -18.74 0.34 -5.28
C LYS A 126 -18.82 0.57 -3.77
N ALA A 127 -19.61 -0.19 -3.04
CA ALA A 127 -19.76 -0.05 -1.60
C ALA A 127 -18.43 -0.29 -0.85
N MET A 128 -17.66 -1.28 -1.26
CA MET A 128 -16.31 -1.54 -0.72
C MET A 128 -15.37 -0.35 -0.99
N ARG A 129 -15.33 0.15 -2.22
CA ARG A 129 -14.47 1.26 -2.60
C ARG A 129 -14.85 2.55 -1.88
N ASP A 130 -16.15 2.86 -1.77
CA ASP A 130 -16.64 4.01 -1.01
C ASP A 130 -16.22 3.94 0.47
N ALA A 131 -16.32 2.76 1.09
CA ALA A 131 -15.89 2.55 2.48
C ALA A 131 -14.37 2.75 2.68
N LEU A 132 -13.54 2.37 1.71
CA LEU A 132 -12.09 2.55 1.75
C LEU A 132 -11.67 3.99 1.42
N ALA A 133 -12.44 4.69 0.59
CA ALA A 133 -12.16 6.08 0.21
C ALA A 133 -12.32 7.09 1.35
N VAL A 134 -13.14 6.78 2.36
CA VAL A 134 -13.35 7.66 3.52
C VAL A 134 -12.40 7.38 4.68
N GLN A 135 -11.63 6.27 4.63
CA GLN A 135 -10.65 5.95 5.65
C GLN A 135 -9.29 6.51 5.26
N THR A 136 -8.70 7.34 6.12
CA THR A 136 -7.39 7.94 5.87
C THR A 136 -6.29 7.26 6.69
N LEU A 137 -5.06 7.37 6.21
CA LEU A 137 -3.86 6.91 6.92
C LEU A 137 -3.73 7.64 8.27
N GLY A 138 -3.99 8.95 8.32
CA GLY A 138 -3.93 9.76 9.53
C GLY A 138 -4.96 9.34 10.57
N ALA A 139 -6.20 9.05 10.16
CA ALA A 139 -7.24 8.56 11.07
C ALA A 139 -6.87 7.20 11.70
N VAL A 140 -6.23 6.31 10.93
CA VAL A 140 -5.75 5.02 11.44
C VAL A 140 -4.54 5.20 12.35
N ALA A 141 -3.58 6.05 11.99
CA ALA A 141 -2.44 6.39 12.84
C ALA A 141 -2.88 6.96 14.19
N THR A 142 -3.85 7.85 14.20
CA THR A 142 -4.43 8.41 15.43
C THR A 142 -5.05 7.32 16.30
N ARG A 143 -5.82 6.40 15.71
CA ARG A 143 -6.41 5.25 16.44
C ARG A 143 -5.34 4.33 17.02
N PHE A 144 -4.28 4.09 16.27
CA PHE A 144 -3.13 3.29 16.72
C PHE A 144 -2.42 3.99 17.90
N GLY A 145 -2.14 5.30 17.76
CA GLY A 145 -1.48 6.08 18.79
C GLY A 145 -2.21 6.09 20.14
N ARG A 146 -3.56 6.08 20.12
CA ARG A 146 -4.36 6.00 21.35
C ARG A 146 -4.27 4.65 22.07
N LYS A 147 -3.87 3.59 21.37
CA LYS A 147 -3.73 2.23 21.95
C LYS A 147 -2.29 1.93 22.38
N ALA A 148 -1.33 2.64 21.81
CA ALA A 148 0.07 2.44 22.14
C ALA A 148 0.35 2.86 23.59
N PRO A 149 1.16 2.10 24.35
CA PRO A 149 1.55 2.49 25.70
C PRO A 149 2.40 3.77 25.65
N GLU A 150 2.39 4.50 26.77
CA GLU A 150 3.26 5.66 26.94
C GLU A 150 4.72 5.28 26.73
N GLY A 151 5.48 6.10 25.98
CA GLY A 151 6.88 5.84 25.65
C GLY A 151 7.12 5.02 24.39
N PHE A 152 6.15 4.24 23.89
CA PHE A 152 6.34 3.37 22.73
C PHE A 152 6.91 4.10 21.50
N PHE A 153 6.33 5.24 21.14
CA PHE A 153 6.83 6.01 20.00
C PHE A 153 8.22 6.61 20.25
N GLY A 154 8.55 6.88 21.50
CA GLY A 154 9.91 7.28 21.90
C GLY A 154 10.93 6.17 21.60
N GLU A 155 10.62 4.93 21.94
CA GLU A 155 11.47 3.76 21.65
C GLU A 155 11.62 3.53 20.15
N VAL A 156 10.51 3.64 19.40
CA VAL A 156 10.54 3.55 17.93
C VAL A 156 11.42 4.63 17.31
N ASN A 157 11.31 5.87 17.80
CA ASN A 157 12.13 6.98 17.31
C ASN A 157 13.61 6.77 17.61
N LEU A 158 13.96 6.32 18.80
CA LEU A 158 15.36 5.97 19.17
C LEU A 158 15.90 4.90 18.23
N TRP A 159 15.16 3.83 18.02
CA TRP A 159 15.54 2.76 17.10
C TRP A 159 15.79 3.28 15.68
N MET A 160 14.93 4.15 15.19
CA MET A 160 15.09 4.76 13.86
C MET A 160 16.35 5.63 13.78
N ASP A 161 16.62 6.44 14.80
CA ASP A 161 17.80 7.31 14.86
C ASP A 161 19.11 6.51 14.88
N GLU A 162 19.17 5.42 15.62
CA GLU A 162 20.29 4.49 15.64
C GLU A 162 20.56 3.91 14.23
N ARG A 163 19.54 3.42 13.54
CA ARG A 163 19.67 2.86 12.19
C ARG A 163 20.13 3.89 11.16
N MET A 164 19.58 5.10 11.23
CA MET A 164 20.00 6.20 10.36
C MET A 164 21.48 6.59 10.61
N SER A 165 21.92 6.58 11.85
CA SER A 165 23.33 6.85 12.22
C SER A 165 24.26 5.77 11.69
N GLU A 166 23.94 4.50 11.84
CA GLU A 166 24.69 3.36 11.30
C GLU A 166 24.82 3.44 9.77
N ARG A 167 23.76 3.84 9.06
CA ARG A 167 23.77 4.00 7.61
C ARG A 167 24.78 5.05 7.18
N THR A 168 24.82 6.18 7.88
CA THR A 168 25.76 7.27 7.61
C THR A 168 27.21 6.82 7.82
N THR A 169 27.47 6.06 8.87
CA THR A 169 28.82 5.58 9.22
C THR A 169 29.33 4.53 8.22
N ARG A 170 28.46 3.65 7.74
CA ARG A 170 28.81 2.62 6.72
C ARG A 170 29.16 3.23 5.37
N SER A 171 28.48 4.29 4.98
CA SER A 171 28.72 4.98 3.70
C SER A 171 30.01 5.81 3.70
N GLY A 172 30.52 6.22 4.86
CA GLY A 172 31.76 6.98 5.01
C GLY A 172 33.04 6.14 5.03
N LYS A 173 32.98 4.79 5.01
CA LYS A 173 34.18 3.94 4.94
C LYS A 173 34.70 3.88 3.51
N PRO A 174 35.96 4.28 3.24
CA PRO A 174 36.57 4.13 1.91
C PRO A 174 36.63 2.65 1.51
N ALA A 175 36.34 2.38 0.25
CA ALA A 175 36.46 1.03 -0.33
C ALA A 175 37.87 0.49 -0.05
N ARG A 176 37.97 -0.67 0.62
CA ARG A 176 39.25 -1.37 0.78
C ARG A 176 39.78 -1.70 -0.62
N THR A 177 40.80 -0.99 -1.06
CA THR A 177 41.63 -1.34 -2.22
C THR A 177 42.15 -2.77 -2.01
N LYS A 178 41.78 -3.68 -2.90
CA LYS A 178 42.40 -5.01 -2.94
C LYS A 178 43.86 -4.82 -3.32
N PRO A 179 44.82 -5.40 -2.58
CA PRO A 179 46.19 -5.45 -3.05
C PRO A 179 46.28 -6.34 -4.31
N LYS A 180 47.07 -5.87 -5.29
CA LYS A 180 47.42 -6.62 -6.51
C LYS A 180 48.21 -7.88 -6.19
#